data_090e9981c904764cfaa7448477a414a3
#
_entry.id   090e9981c904764cfaa7448477a414a3
#
_cell.length_a   1.000
_cell.length_b   1.000
_cell.length_c   1.000
_cell.angle_alpha   90.00
_cell.angle_beta   90.00
_cell.angle_gamma   90.00
#
_symmetry.space_group_name_H-M   'P 1'
#
loop_
_entity.id
_entity.type
_entity.pdbx_description
1 polymer ?
#
loop_
_entity_poly.entity_id
_entity_poly.type
_entity_poly.pdbx_seq_one_letter_code
_entity_poly.pdbx_strand_id
1 'polypeptide(L)'
;MKKRRPKNALENKDKMFINCILESLKLLYGLAKKYFIIAVIMTLLLGISSALTIYATKLLINVLQFGVSDPKKFLIMLAFYGGINVGVSLIHNFQSYISEKHHLYVDNKLDVMCLEKCKRLNLKDFEDEHIYDIVNRATEMGRTKIYELYINILSLVQSIISVLVIYAIII
;
A
#
# COMPACT_ATOMS: atom_id res chain seq x y z
N MET A 1 -39.41 -16.50 6.56
CA MET A 1 -38.84 -16.29 7.92
C MET A 1 -37.40 -15.81 7.78
N LYS A 2 -37.12 -14.51 8.01
CA LYS A 2 -35.79 -13.89 7.88
C LYS A 2 -35.03 -14.09 9.20
N LYS A 3 -34.11 -15.05 9.24
CA LYS A 3 -33.29 -15.38 10.42
C LYS A 3 -32.41 -14.18 10.77
N ARG A 4 -32.76 -13.40 11.80
CA ARG A 4 -31.90 -12.31 12.33
C ARG A 4 -30.61 -12.93 12.87
N ARG A 5 -29.47 -12.65 12.22
CA ARG A 5 -28.16 -13.03 12.75
C ARG A 5 -27.94 -12.26 14.06
N PRO A 6 -27.47 -12.91 15.12
CA PRO A 6 -27.23 -12.23 16.40
C PRO A 6 -26.12 -11.16 16.24
N LYS A 7 -26.37 -9.95 16.72
CA LYS A 7 -25.42 -8.80 16.68
C LYS A 7 -24.02 -9.16 17.22
N ASN A 8 -23.97 -10.01 18.23
CA ASN A 8 -22.70 -10.46 18.85
C ASN A 8 -21.80 -11.30 17.92
N ALA A 9 -22.35 -11.97 16.91
CA ALA A 9 -21.57 -12.75 15.95
C ALA A 9 -20.87 -11.86 14.91
N LEU A 10 -21.45 -10.71 14.57
CA LEU A 10 -20.82 -9.71 13.69
C LEU A 10 -19.69 -8.98 14.41
N GLU A 11 -19.93 -8.52 15.63
CA GLU A 11 -18.92 -7.81 16.45
C GLU A 11 -17.69 -8.69 16.75
N ASN A 12 -17.88 -9.98 17.02
CA ASN A 12 -16.76 -10.91 17.20
C ASN A 12 -15.98 -11.15 15.90
N LYS A 13 -16.65 -11.14 14.75
CA LYS A 13 -16.02 -11.32 13.43
C LYS A 13 -15.18 -10.09 13.06
N ASP A 14 -15.69 -8.90 13.38
CA ASP A 14 -14.96 -7.64 13.11
C ASP A 14 -13.72 -7.51 14.01
N LYS A 15 -13.82 -7.87 15.30
CA LYS A 15 -12.68 -7.92 16.21
C LYS A 15 -11.62 -8.94 15.76
N MET A 16 -12.05 -10.11 15.30
CA MET A 16 -11.13 -11.13 14.81
C MET A 16 -10.44 -10.67 13.51
N PHE A 17 -11.14 -9.96 12.64
CA PHE A 17 -10.58 -9.40 11.41
C PHE A 17 -9.54 -8.31 11.70
N ILE A 18 -9.84 -7.39 12.61
CA ILE A 18 -8.92 -6.32 13.03
C ILE A 18 -7.66 -6.93 13.69
N ASN A 19 -7.81 -7.91 14.54
CA ASN A 19 -6.66 -8.59 15.16
C ASN A 19 -5.78 -9.28 14.11
N CYS A 20 -6.38 -9.94 13.11
CA CYS A 20 -5.64 -10.57 12.02
C CYS A 20 -4.83 -9.53 11.21
N ILE A 21 -5.41 -8.37 10.93
CA ILE A 21 -4.70 -7.25 10.27
C ILE A 21 -3.52 -6.78 11.11
N LEU A 22 -3.73 -6.54 12.40
CA LEU A 22 -2.69 -6.06 13.31
C LEU A 22 -1.53 -7.07 13.44
N GLU A 23 -1.84 -8.36 13.56
CA GLU A 23 -0.84 -9.42 13.60
C GLU A 23 -0.04 -9.51 12.29
N SER A 24 -0.72 -9.39 11.14
CA SER A 24 -0.07 -9.37 9.82
C SER A 24 0.87 -8.18 9.66
N LEU A 25 0.45 -6.99 10.06
CA LEU A 25 1.30 -5.78 10.03
C LEU A 25 2.48 -5.90 10.99
N LYS A 26 2.27 -6.44 12.19
CA LYS A 26 3.33 -6.67 13.18
C LYS A 26 4.37 -7.67 12.67
N LEU A 27 3.91 -8.71 11.97
CA LEU A 27 4.76 -9.71 11.34
C LEU A 27 5.62 -9.06 10.24
N LEU A 28 5.03 -8.30 9.32
CA LEU A 28 5.73 -7.58 8.26
C LEU A 28 6.75 -6.58 8.81
N TYR A 29 6.36 -5.82 9.84
CA TYR A 29 7.28 -4.91 10.53
C TYR A 29 8.46 -5.65 11.15
N GLY A 30 8.23 -6.80 11.78
CA GLY A 30 9.28 -7.63 12.38
C GLY A 30 10.25 -8.22 11.34
N LEU A 31 9.72 -8.62 10.17
CA LEU A 31 10.52 -9.23 9.12
C LEU A 31 11.40 -8.22 8.36
N ALA A 32 10.88 -7.02 8.06
CA ALA A 32 11.52 -6.07 7.15
C ALA A 32 11.41 -4.61 7.62
N LYS A 33 11.76 -4.33 8.87
CA LYS A 33 11.61 -3.02 9.53
C LYS A 33 12.08 -1.83 8.70
N LYS A 34 13.24 -1.92 8.06
CA LYS A 34 13.81 -0.82 7.25
C LYS A 34 12.94 -0.50 6.04
N TYR A 35 12.55 -1.51 5.28
CA TYR A 35 11.72 -1.34 4.09
C TYR A 35 10.31 -0.86 4.43
N PHE A 36 9.75 -1.35 5.55
CA PHE A 36 8.45 -0.93 6.06
C PHE A 36 8.43 0.57 6.35
N ILE A 37 9.42 1.10 7.08
CA ILE A 37 9.51 2.53 7.40
C ILE A 37 9.68 3.38 6.14
N ILE A 38 10.55 2.96 5.21
CA ILE A 38 10.77 3.67 3.94
C ILE A 38 9.47 3.72 3.13
N ALA A 39 8.73 2.60 3.04
CA ALA A 39 7.47 2.54 2.32
C ALA A 39 6.42 3.48 2.92
N VAL A 40 6.31 3.56 4.25
CA VAL A 40 5.41 4.52 4.93
C VAL A 40 5.79 5.96 4.61
N ILE A 41 7.08 6.32 4.69
CA ILE A 41 7.55 7.67 4.36
C ILE A 41 7.22 8.02 2.89
N MET A 42 7.47 7.09 1.96
CA MET A 42 7.15 7.29 0.55
C MET A 42 5.65 7.45 0.30
N THR A 43 4.82 6.70 1.01
CA THR A 43 3.35 6.83 0.94
C THR A 43 2.89 8.22 1.38
N LEU A 44 3.47 8.77 2.46
CA LEU A 44 3.19 10.14 2.92
C LEU A 44 3.59 11.18 1.86
N LEU A 45 4.79 11.05 1.29
CA LEU A 45 5.27 11.94 0.23
C LEU A 45 4.36 11.92 -1.01
N LEU A 46 3.91 10.74 -1.44
CA LEU A 46 3.00 10.62 -2.59
C LEU A 46 1.59 11.16 -2.27
N GLY A 47 1.11 11.00 -1.04
CA GLY A 47 -0.15 11.61 -0.63
C GLY A 47 -0.13 13.14 -0.79
N ILE A 48 0.98 13.78 -0.43
CA ILE A 48 1.18 15.23 -0.58
C ILE A 48 1.39 15.61 -2.06
N SER A 49 2.14 14.80 -2.80
CA SER A 49 2.46 15.07 -4.22
C SER A 49 1.22 15.12 -5.11
N SER A 50 0.17 14.34 -4.81
CA SER A 50 -1.09 14.37 -5.55
C SER A 50 -1.79 15.72 -5.44
N ALA A 51 -1.79 16.33 -4.26
CA ALA A 51 -2.35 17.67 -4.05
C ALA A 51 -1.51 18.76 -4.75
N LEU A 52 -0.17 18.61 -4.75
CA LEU A 52 0.72 19.51 -5.48
C LEU A 52 0.44 19.51 -6.99
N THR A 53 0.18 18.33 -7.56
CA THR A 53 -0.19 18.20 -8.99
C THR A 53 -1.52 18.90 -9.29
N ILE A 54 -2.53 18.76 -8.44
CA ILE A 54 -3.82 19.45 -8.59
C ILE A 54 -3.63 20.96 -8.50
N TYR A 55 -2.83 21.45 -7.55
CA TYR A 55 -2.54 22.88 -7.42
C TYR A 55 -1.81 23.43 -8.67
N ALA A 56 -0.82 22.71 -9.19
CA ALA A 56 -0.14 23.08 -10.41
C ALA A 56 -1.08 23.13 -11.63
N THR A 57 -2.00 22.17 -11.72
CA THR A 57 -3.05 22.14 -12.75
C THR A 57 -3.96 23.36 -12.64
N LYS A 58 -4.41 23.72 -11.43
CA LYS A 58 -5.20 24.92 -11.17
C LYS A 58 -4.48 26.19 -11.65
N LEU A 59 -3.20 26.35 -11.37
CA LEU A 59 -2.40 27.48 -11.81
C LEU A 59 -2.32 27.54 -13.35
N LEU A 60 -2.12 26.42 -13.99
CA LEU A 60 -2.07 26.35 -15.45
C LEU A 60 -3.41 26.75 -16.09
N ILE A 61 -4.53 26.24 -15.56
CA ILE A 61 -5.87 26.54 -16.04
C ILE A 61 -6.17 28.03 -15.86
N ASN A 62 -5.80 28.63 -14.73
CA ASN A 62 -6.00 30.04 -14.48
C ASN A 62 -5.29 30.92 -15.55
N VAL A 63 -4.04 30.57 -15.89
CA VAL A 63 -3.31 31.31 -16.93
C VAL A 63 -3.99 31.18 -18.31
N LEU A 64 -4.60 30.04 -18.61
CA LEU A 64 -5.34 29.83 -19.85
C LEU A 64 -6.66 30.60 -19.89
N GLN A 65 -7.38 30.70 -18.76
CA GLN A 65 -8.69 31.37 -18.68
C GLN A 65 -8.60 32.90 -18.75
N PHE A 66 -7.57 33.49 -18.15
CA PHE A 66 -7.39 34.95 -18.14
C PHE A 66 -6.74 35.50 -19.40
N GLY A 67 -6.55 34.66 -20.44
CA GLY A 67 -5.94 35.01 -21.70
C GLY A 67 -4.42 35.01 -21.64
N VAL A 68 -3.80 34.39 -22.63
CA VAL A 68 -2.34 34.35 -22.78
C VAL A 68 -1.87 35.73 -23.34
N SER A 69 -1.91 36.76 -22.46
CA SER A 69 -1.39 38.09 -22.83
C SER A 69 0.14 38.07 -23.03
N ASP A 70 0.82 37.06 -22.45
CA ASP A 70 2.27 36.96 -22.44
C ASP A 70 2.70 35.49 -22.68
N PRO A 71 3.12 35.13 -23.91
CA PRO A 71 3.48 33.75 -24.27
C PRO A 71 4.64 33.20 -23.43
N LYS A 72 5.50 34.08 -22.90
CA LYS A 72 6.61 33.68 -22.01
C LYS A 72 6.10 33.16 -20.66
N LYS A 73 5.08 33.82 -20.08
CA LYS A 73 4.48 33.38 -18.81
C LYS A 73 3.82 32.01 -18.96
N PHE A 74 3.13 31.77 -20.06
CA PHE A 74 2.52 30.48 -20.35
C PHE A 74 3.58 29.37 -20.47
N LEU A 75 4.69 29.63 -21.17
CA LEU A 75 5.76 28.65 -21.34
C LEU A 75 6.44 28.31 -20.02
N ILE A 76 6.66 29.30 -19.13
CA ILE A 76 7.23 29.07 -17.80
C ILE A 76 6.27 28.22 -16.92
N MET A 77 4.96 28.52 -16.94
CA MET A 77 3.97 27.73 -16.20
C MET A 77 3.86 26.31 -16.71
N LEU A 78 3.93 26.11 -18.02
CA LEU A 78 3.91 24.79 -18.65
C LEU A 78 5.16 23.98 -18.24
N ALA A 79 6.33 24.62 -18.27
CA ALA A 79 7.59 23.99 -17.81
C ALA A 79 7.54 23.64 -16.32
N PHE A 80 6.97 24.50 -15.49
CA PHE A 80 6.79 24.25 -14.05
C PHE A 80 5.84 23.07 -13.80
N TYR A 81 4.70 23.02 -14.49
CA TYR A 81 3.76 21.89 -14.43
C TYR A 81 4.42 20.58 -14.88
N GLY A 82 5.15 20.62 -16.01
CA GLY A 82 5.89 19.46 -16.50
C GLY A 82 6.94 18.98 -15.50
N GLY A 83 7.70 19.91 -14.91
CA GLY A 83 8.71 19.61 -13.89
C GLY A 83 8.12 18.92 -12.65
N ILE A 84 6.97 19.38 -12.16
CA ILE A 84 6.26 18.74 -11.03
C ILE A 84 5.84 17.32 -11.41
N ASN A 85 5.25 17.11 -12.58
CA ASN A 85 4.82 15.77 -13.02
C ASN A 85 6.00 14.80 -13.17
N VAL A 86 7.12 15.25 -13.72
CA VAL A 86 8.34 14.44 -13.80
C VAL A 86 8.85 14.10 -12.41
N GLY A 87 8.90 15.06 -11.50
CA GLY A 87 9.30 14.84 -10.10
C GLY A 87 8.43 13.81 -9.39
N VAL A 88 7.11 13.93 -9.52
CA VAL A 88 6.14 12.97 -8.94
C VAL A 88 6.34 11.57 -9.55
N SER A 89 6.55 11.47 -10.86
CA SER A 89 6.80 10.18 -11.53
C SER A 89 8.09 9.52 -11.05
N LEU A 90 9.15 10.30 -10.80
CA LEU A 90 10.39 9.77 -10.24
C LEU A 90 10.17 9.21 -8.82
N ILE A 91 9.45 9.93 -7.96
CA ILE A 91 9.10 9.46 -6.62
C ILE A 91 8.29 8.16 -6.69
N HIS A 92 7.31 8.09 -7.59
CA HIS A 92 6.47 6.91 -7.79
C HIS A 92 7.29 5.69 -8.26
N ASN A 93 8.19 5.87 -9.23
CA ASN A 93 9.07 4.81 -9.71
C ASN A 93 10.01 4.31 -8.61
N PHE A 94 10.53 5.23 -7.80
CA PHE A 94 11.37 4.87 -6.65
C PHE A 94 10.58 4.09 -5.58
N GLN A 95 9.34 4.51 -5.30
CA GLN A 95 8.45 3.76 -4.40
C GLN A 95 8.19 2.35 -4.92
N SER A 96 7.87 2.19 -6.22
CA SER A 96 7.63 0.88 -6.84
C SER A 96 8.85 -0.03 -6.68
N TYR A 97 10.04 0.49 -6.92
CA TYR A 97 11.31 -0.25 -6.73
C TYR A 97 11.50 -0.71 -5.27
N ILE A 98 11.26 0.17 -4.30
CA ILE A 98 11.36 -0.18 -2.87
C ILE A 98 10.30 -1.20 -2.47
N SER A 99 9.07 -1.05 -2.96
CA SER A 99 7.98 -2.01 -2.72
C SER A 99 8.32 -3.40 -3.25
N GLU A 100 8.88 -3.48 -4.44
CA GLU A 100 9.26 -4.75 -5.04
C GLU A 100 10.39 -5.45 -4.27
N LYS A 101 11.40 -4.68 -3.86
CA LYS A 101 12.44 -5.20 -2.96
C LYS A 101 11.90 -5.66 -1.61
N HIS A 102 10.96 -4.91 -1.04
CA HIS A 102 10.30 -5.29 0.20
C HIS A 102 9.53 -6.60 0.04
N HIS A 103 8.77 -6.73 -1.06
CA HIS A 103 8.02 -7.95 -1.39
C HIS A 103 8.94 -9.17 -1.45
N LEU A 104 9.99 -9.11 -2.28
CA LEU A 104 10.97 -10.19 -2.42
C LEU A 104 11.66 -10.56 -1.10
N TYR A 105 11.98 -9.56 -0.28
CA TYR A 105 12.61 -9.81 1.02
C TYR A 105 11.66 -10.50 1.99
N VAL A 106 10.39 -10.09 2.03
CA VAL A 106 9.35 -10.69 2.86
C VAL A 106 9.06 -12.11 2.40
N ASP A 107 8.92 -12.34 1.09
CA ASP A 107 8.70 -13.66 0.51
C ASP A 107 9.80 -14.65 0.91
N ASN A 108 11.05 -14.29 0.68
CA ASN A 108 12.18 -15.12 1.05
C ASN A 108 12.20 -15.46 2.56
N LYS A 109 11.85 -14.49 3.41
CA LYS A 109 11.78 -14.72 4.86
C LYS A 109 10.63 -15.64 5.26
N LEU A 110 9.46 -15.47 4.65
CA LEU A 110 8.31 -16.33 4.88
C LEU A 110 8.57 -17.76 4.40
N ASP A 111 9.27 -17.93 3.26
CA ASP A 111 9.68 -19.24 2.76
C ASP A 111 10.59 -19.96 3.74
N VAL A 112 11.62 -19.28 4.24
CA VAL A 112 12.53 -19.86 5.23
C VAL A 112 11.76 -20.27 6.50
N MET A 113 10.85 -19.40 6.98
CA MET A 113 10.02 -19.73 8.15
C MET A 113 9.10 -20.92 7.91
N CYS A 114 8.53 -21.04 6.71
CA CYS A 114 7.68 -22.16 6.33
C CYS A 114 8.50 -23.46 6.25
N LEU A 115 9.67 -23.43 5.60
CA LEU A 115 10.59 -24.56 5.50
C LEU A 115 11.08 -25.02 6.88
N GLU A 116 11.40 -24.09 7.78
CA GLU A 116 11.82 -24.43 9.15
C GLU A 116 10.70 -25.12 9.93
N LYS A 117 9.45 -24.74 9.73
CA LYS A 117 8.29 -25.41 10.32
C LYS A 117 8.05 -26.78 9.68
N CYS A 118 8.13 -26.88 8.35
CA CYS A 118 7.99 -28.14 7.62
C CYS A 118 9.06 -29.17 8.03
N LYS A 119 10.29 -28.73 8.29
CA LYS A 119 11.37 -29.59 8.76
C LYS A 119 11.06 -30.29 10.10
N ARG A 120 10.13 -29.79 10.88
CA ARG A 120 9.70 -30.37 12.17
C ARG A 120 8.57 -31.40 12.01
N LEU A 121 7.97 -31.52 10.81
CA LEU A 121 6.96 -32.50 10.50
C LEU A 121 7.59 -33.86 10.24
N ASN A 122 6.92 -34.93 10.66
CA ASN A 122 7.34 -36.30 10.36
C ASN A 122 6.93 -36.65 8.92
N LEU A 123 7.59 -37.65 8.33
CA LEU A 123 7.27 -38.12 6.99
C LEU A 123 5.79 -38.55 6.84
N LYS A 124 5.21 -39.13 7.90
CA LYS A 124 3.78 -39.50 7.98
C LYS A 124 2.85 -38.28 7.88
N ASP A 125 3.27 -37.15 8.39
CA ASP A 125 2.45 -35.91 8.36
C ASP A 125 2.35 -35.37 6.92
N PHE A 126 3.35 -35.63 6.05
CA PHE A 126 3.31 -35.25 4.63
C PHE A 126 2.44 -36.17 3.77
N GLU A 127 2.11 -37.39 4.25
CA GLU A 127 1.18 -38.28 3.59
C GLU A 127 -0.29 -37.96 3.94
N ASP A 128 -0.52 -37.11 4.95
CA ASP A 128 -1.85 -36.62 5.33
C ASP A 128 -2.27 -35.47 4.40
N GLU A 129 -3.31 -35.70 3.59
CA GLU A 129 -3.87 -34.73 2.64
C GLU A 129 -4.24 -33.40 3.34
N HIS A 130 -4.73 -33.45 4.58
CA HIS A 130 -5.11 -32.27 5.34
C HIS A 130 -3.90 -31.39 5.72
N ILE A 131 -2.81 -32.02 6.14
CA ILE A 131 -1.56 -31.31 6.50
C ILE A 131 -0.93 -30.74 5.24
N TYR A 132 -0.91 -31.51 4.14
CA TYR A 132 -0.43 -31.03 2.85
C TYR A 132 -1.20 -29.79 2.37
N ASP A 133 -2.53 -29.78 2.46
CA ASP A 133 -3.38 -28.65 2.07
C ASP A 133 -3.11 -27.42 2.95
N ILE A 134 -2.91 -27.59 4.26
CA ILE A 134 -2.55 -26.49 5.17
C ILE A 134 -1.19 -25.87 4.80
N VAL A 135 -0.18 -26.69 4.53
CA VAL A 135 1.16 -26.23 4.13
C VAL A 135 1.09 -25.50 2.80
N ASN A 136 0.37 -26.03 1.82
CA ASN A 136 0.21 -25.42 0.51
C ASN A 136 -0.52 -24.06 0.59
N ARG A 137 -1.60 -24.00 1.33
CA ARG A 137 -2.32 -22.73 1.59
C ARG A 137 -1.47 -21.72 2.35
N ALA A 138 -0.67 -22.14 3.31
CA ALA A 138 0.22 -21.26 4.05
C ALA A 138 1.33 -20.70 3.16
N THR A 139 1.85 -21.49 2.23
CA THR A 139 2.94 -21.10 1.31
C THR A 139 2.44 -20.22 0.17
N GLU A 140 1.34 -20.58 -0.51
CA GLU A 140 0.86 -19.84 -1.68
C GLU A 140 -0.02 -18.65 -1.29
N MET A 141 -1.05 -18.88 -0.46
CA MET A 141 -2.01 -17.82 -0.10
C MET A 141 -1.48 -16.88 0.98
N GLY A 142 -0.68 -17.40 1.94
CA GLY A 142 -0.16 -16.60 3.03
C GLY A 142 0.76 -15.49 2.55
N ARG A 143 1.67 -15.79 1.63
CA ARG A 143 2.59 -14.83 1.01
C ARG A 143 1.86 -13.68 0.33
N THR A 144 1.10 -14.02 -0.70
CA THR A 144 0.44 -13.05 -1.57
C THR A 144 -0.58 -12.21 -0.79
N LYS A 145 -1.43 -12.85 0.02
CA LYS A 145 -2.51 -12.14 0.72
C LYS A 145 -2.03 -11.21 1.83
N ILE A 146 -0.99 -11.57 2.56
CA ILE A 146 -0.43 -10.71 3.61
C ILE A 146 0.17 -9.44 2.97
N TYR A 147 0.89 -9.60 1.87
CA TYR A 147 1.50 -8.47 1.18
C TYR A 147 0.47 -7.59 0.47
N GLU A 148 -0.52 -8.17 -0.23
CA GLU A 148 -1.64 -7.43 -0.82
C GLU A 148 -2.39 -6.59 0.24
N LEU A 149 -2.68 -7.17 1.40
CA LEU A 149 -3.33 -6.47 2.51
C LEU A 149 -2.50 -5.26 2.95
N TYR A 150 -1.20 -5.42 3.09
CA TYR A 150 -0.28 -4.33 3.44
C TYR A 150 -0.31 -3.19 2.42
N ILE A 151 -0.18 -3.50 1.13
CA ILE A 151 -0.24 -2.51 0.05
C ILE A 151 -1.60 -1.78 0.02
N ASN A 152 -2.69 -2.51 0.21
CA ASN A 152 -4.03 -1.92 0.27
C ASN A 152 -4.18 -0.94 1.45
N ILE A 153 -3.63 -1.26 2.62
CA ILE A 153 -3.63 -0.35 3.78
C ILE A 153 -2.81 0.91 3.48
N LEU A 154 -1.61 0.78 2.89
CA LEU A 154 -0.81 1.93 2.50
C LEU A 154 -1.53 2.83 1.48
N SER A 155 -2.20 2.23 0.50
CA SER A 155 -3.00 2.94 -0.50
C SER A 155 -4.18 3.69 0.13
N LEU A 156 -4.88 3.09 1.10
CA LEU A 156 -5.92 3.77 1.87
C LEU A 156 -5.38 4.97 2.65
N VAL A 157 -4.25 4.81 3.33
CA VAL A 157 -3.59 5.91 4.07
C VAL A 157 -3.20 7.03 3.11
N GLN A 158 -2.61 6.70 1.95
CA GLN A 158 -2.26 7.67 0.91
C GLN A 158 -3.49 8.45 0.43
N SER A 159 -4.59 7.76 0.16
CA SER A 159 -5.84 8.37 -0.31
C SER A 159 -6.42 9.33 0.73
N ILE A 160 -6.44 8.94 2.00
CA ILE A 160 -6.91 9.80 3.10
C ILE A 160 -6.08 11.07 3.20
N ILE A 161 -4.75 10.94 3.17
CA ILE A 161 -3.84 12.10 3.22
C ILE A 161 -4.07 13.02 2.03
N SER A 162 -4.18 12.45 0.82
CA SER A 162 -4.45 13.20 -0.40
C SER A 162 -5.73 14.04 -0.28
N VAL A 163 -6.83 13.44 0.18
CA VAL A 163 -8.10 14.12 0.39
C VAL A 163 -7.98 15.26 1.43
N LEU A 164 -7.31 15.00 2.56
CA LEU A 164 -7.12 16.01 3.60
C LEU A 164 -6.30 17.19 3.11
N VAL A 165 -5.22 16.95 2.36
CA VAL A 165 -4.37 18.03 1.82
C VAL A 165 -5.12 18.84 0.75
N ILE A 166 -5.89 18.18 -0.12
CA ILE A 166 -6.72 18.85 -1.12
C ILE A 166 -7.76 19.74 -0.42
N TYR A 167 -8.43 19.22 0.60
CA TYR A 167 -9.41 19.99 1.39
C TYR A 167 -8.79 21.23 2.04
N ALA A 168 -7.58 21.09 2.60
CA ALA A 168 -6.84 22.21 3.20
C ALA A 168 -6.39 23.30 2.18
N ILE A 169 -6.24 22.93 0.89
CA ILE A 169 -5.87 23.88 -0.18
C ILE A 169 -7.10 24.63 -0.73
N ILE A 170 -8.29 24.05 -0.61
CA ILE A 170 -9.52 24.63 -1.16
C ILE A 170 -10.17 25.64 -0.19
N ILE A 171 -9.99 25.42 1.12
CA ILE A 171 -10.46 26.35 2.17
C ILE A 171 -9.48 27.51 2.32
#